data_be13f8daea4b72ce960fcb9e616cc751
#
_entry.id   be13f8daea4b72ce960fcb9e616cc751
#
_cell.length_a   1.000
_cell.length_b   1.000
_cell.length_c   1.000
_cell.angle_alpha   90.00
_cell.angle_beta   90.00
_cell.angle_gamma   90.00
#
_symmetry.space_group_name_H-M   'P 1'
#
loop_
_entity.id
_entity.type
_entity.pdbx_description
1 polymer ?
#
loop_
_entity_poly.entity_id
_entity_poly.type
_entity_poly.pdbx_seq_one_letter_code
_entity_poly.pdbx_strand_id
1 'polypeptide(L)'
;QSNPDIVVIGAGAAGLSAMAELKRRGITAVCIEGMNRIGGRCYTDMSTFGVPADLGAHWLHAKKGNELYKFGRENKDKFKIYDEPSTSVVYDGKNKVSGSTFWHVRKKIKNIYRNGGIDEPLMNKIPENLKKNNWFDTAHASITARDFDNLSIADDSLNYEDSYWESGNALCKEGYGTLLAYYRKDVPVKLNTIVNEIKWGGKGVQVVTNKGTINAKACIVTTSVGVLRAEKIKFSPKLSSRKYEAFEGITMGSSNTGSYTHLR
;
A
#
# COMPACT_ATOMS: atom_id res chain seq x y z
N GLN A 1 32.80 -12.64 -6.13
CA GLN A 1 32.18 -11.50 -5.42
C GLN A 1 31.95 -11.93 -3.97
N SER A 2 32.32 -11.10 -3.00
CA SER A 2 32.04 -11.35 -1.59
C SER A 2 30.53 -11.40 -1.35
N ASN A 3 30.08 -12.29 -0.48
CA ASN A 3 28.66 -12.36 -0.09
C ASN A 3 28.20 -11.02 0.53
N PRO A 4 27.00 -10.53 0.24
CA PRO A 4 26.48 -9.33 0.89
C PRO A 4 26.22 -9.61 2.39
N ASP A 5 26.25 -8.57 3.21
CA ASP A 5 25.84 -8.69 4.60
C ASP A 5 24.32 -8.96 4.70
N ILE A 6 23.54 -8.27 3.87
CA ILE A 6 22.07 -8.34 3.90
C ILE A 6 21.50 -8.62 2.51
N VAL A 7 20.50 -9.49 2.43
CA VAL A 7 19.61 -9.63 1.27
C VAL A 7 18.29 -8.96 1.59
N VAL A 8 17.87 -8.00 0.77
CA VAL A 8 16.52 -7.41 0.83
C VAL A 8 15.65 -8.08 -0.23
N ILE A 9 14.56 -8.68 0.21
CA ILE A 9 13.63 -9.44 -0.64
C ILE A 9 12.39 -8.59 -0.89
N GLY A 10 12.21 -8.16 -2.14
CA GLY A 10 11.18 -7.26 -2.59
C GLY A 10 11.69 -5.83 -2.82
N ALA A 11 11.40 -5.26 -4.00
CA ALA A 11 11.75 -3.91 -4.39
C ALA A 11 10.53 -2.96 -4.43
N GLY A 12 9.59 -3.13 -3.51
CA GLY A 12 8.56 -2.15 -3.21
C GLY A 12 9.12 -0.99 -2.38
N ALA A 13 8.26 -0.06 -1.97
CA ALA A 13 8.66 1.12 -1.19
C ALA A 13 9.47 0.75 0.07
N ALA A 14 9.07 -0.29 0.80
CA ALA A 14 9.75 -0.76 2.00
C ALA A 14 11.16 -1.30 1.69
N GLY A 15 11.29 -2.18 0.69
CA GLY A 15 12.58 -2.77 0.33
C GLY A 15 13.56 -1.75 -0.24
N LEU A 16 13.09 -0.85 -1.10
CA LEU A 16 13.89 0.25 -1.63
C LEU A 16 14.37 1.19 -0.53
N SER A 17 13.53 1.46 0.46
CA SER A 17 13.90 2.30 1.61
C SER A 17 14.87 1.60 2.56
N ALA A 18 14.70 0.28 2.79
CA ALA A 18 15.64 -0.53 3.54
C ALA A 18 17.04 -0.50 2.89
N MET A 19 17.10 -0.68 1.56
CA MET A 19 18.36 -0.60 0.82
C MET A 19 19.06 0.76 0.94
N ALA A 20 18.27 1.85 0.83
CA ALA A 20 18.81 3.20 0.98
C ALA A 20 19.42 3.41 2.39
N GLU A 21 18.76 2.93 3.42
CA GLU A 21 19.22 3.03 4.80
C GLU A 21 20.46 2.15 5.04
N LEU A 22 20.49 0.93 4.53
CA LEU A 22 21.66 0.05 4.60
C LEU A 22 22.87 0.70 3.94
N LYS A 23 22.67 1.29 2.73
CA LYS A 23 23.72 2.03 2.02
C LYS A 23 24.24 3.21 2.87
N ARG A 24 23.33 3.99 3.48
CA ARG A 24 23.67 5.12 4.33
C ARG A 24 24.53 4.70 5.54
N ARG A 25 24.31 3.47 6.05
CA ARG A 25 25.08 2.89 7.15
C ARG A 25 26.36 2.17 6.71
N GLY A 26 26.68 2.14 5.43
CA GLY A 26 27.85 1.43 4.91
C GLY A 26 27.74 -0.10 4.97
N ILE A 27 26.51 -0.63 5.09
CA ILE A 27 26.26 -2.08 5.13
C ILE A 27 26.10 -2.59 3.70
N THR A 28 26.84 -3.64 3.35
CA THR A 28 26.76 -4.25 2.02
C THR A 28 25.46 -5.02 1.88
N ALA A 29 24.66 -4.71 0.85
CA ALA A 29 23.37 -5.33 0.65
C ALA A 29 23.06 -5.54 -0.83
N VAL A 30 22.19 -6.51 -1.11
CA VAL A 30 21.60 -6.74 -2.43
C VAL A 30 20.09 -6.76 -2.33
N CYS A 31 19.41 -6.04 -3.23
CA CYS A 31 17.97 -6.11 -3.36
C CYS A 31 17.61 -7.04 -4.52
N ILE A 32 16.66 -7.94 -4.26
CA ILE A 32 16.12 -8.86 -5.27
C ILE A 32 14.62 -8.71 -5.37
N GLU A 33 14.10 -8.77 -6.60
CA GLU A 33 12.68 -8.58 -6.92
C GLU A 33 12.22 -9.66 -7.91
N GLY A 34 11.09 -10.29 -7.61
CA GLY A 34 10.53 -11.36 -8.44
C GLY A 34 9.94 -10.85 -9.76
N MET A 35 9.47 -9.62 -9.80
CA MET A 35 8.91 -8.99 -11.00
C MET A 35 10.02 -8.42 -11.91
N ASN A 36 9.61 -8.02 -13.10
CA ASN A 36 10.46 -7.31 -14.07
C ASN A 36 10.53 -5.79 -13.82
N ARG A 37 9.97 -5.30 -12.71
CA ARG A 37 9.90 -3.89 -12.34
C ARG A 37 10.04 -3.70 -10.83
N ILE A 38 10.41 -2.51 -10.42
CA ILE A 38 10.38 -2.06 -9.02
C ILE A 38 9.01 -1.45 -8.66
N GLY A 39 8.85 -1.04 -7.41
CA GLY A 39 7.70 -0.29 -6.89
C GLY A 39 6.62 -1.16 -6.25
N GLY A 40 6.53 -2.45 -6.60
CA GLY A 40 5.51 -3.34 -6.05
C GLY A 40 4.09 -2.81 -6.30
N ARG A 41 3.36 -2.45 -5.24
CA ARG A 41 2.02 -1.85 -5.29
C ARG A 41 2.01 -0.35 -5.64
N CYS A 42 3.16 0.27 -5.82
CA CYS A 42 3.31 1.64 -6.33
C CYS A 42 3.70 1.53 -7.81
N TYR A 43 2.71 1.45 -8.69
CA TYR A 43 2.94 1.30 -10.11
C TYR A 43 2.20 2.37 -10.92
N THR A 44 2.96 3.15 -11.67
CA THR A 44 2.43 4.10 -12.65
C THR A 44 2.55 3.49 -14.04
N ASP A 45 1.43 3.30 -14.71
CA ASP A 45 1.40 2.92 -16.13
C ASP A 45 1.55 4.19 -16.99
N MET A 46 2.52 4.16 -17.89
CA MET A 46 2.86 5.26 -18.80
C MET A 46 2.37 5.02 -20.24
N SER A 47 1.84 3.85 -20.54
CA SER A 47 1.62 3.38 -21.90
C SER A 47 0.16 3.23 -22.29
N THR A 48 -0.67 2.72 -21.41
CA THR A 48 -2.05 2.31 -21.76
C THR A 48 -2.98 3.49 -22.07
N PHE A 49 -2.84 4.60 -21.32
CA PHE A 49 -3.78 5.72 -21.41
C PHE A 49 -3.21 6.98 -22.08
N GLY A 50 -1.96 6.93 -22.55
CA GLY A 50 -1.25 8.10 -23.10
C GLY A 50 -0.93 9.20 -22.07
N VAL A 51 -1.26 8.96 -20.80
CA VAL A 51 -0.95 9.79 -19.64
C VAL A 51 -0.54 8.88 -18.48
N PRO A 52 0.27 9.39 -17.51
CA PRO A 52 0.60 8.63 -16.31
C PRO A 52 -0.67 8.21 -15.55
N ALA A 53 -0.82 6.92 -15.30
CA ALA A 53 -1.94 6.37 -14.54
C ALA A 53 -1.44 5.47 -13.42
N ASP A 54 -1.71 5.84 -12.17
CA ASP A 54 -1.37 5.00 -11.03
C ASP A 54 -2.37 3.84 -10.91
N LEU A 55 -1.86 2.62 -11.06
CA LEU A 55 -2.61 1.37 -10.91
C LEU A 55 -2.46 0.78 -9.51
N GLY A 56 -2.10 1.60 -8.54
CA GLY A 56 -1.90 1.24 -7.14
C GLY A 56 -1.96 2.49 -6.27
N ALA A 57 -0.98 2.66 -5.40
CA ALA A 57 -0.88 3.87 -4.58
C ALA A 57 -0.76 5.12 -5.45
N HIS A 58 -1.54 6.15 -5.14
CA HIS A 58 -1.48 7.44 -5.84
C HIS A 58 -1.59 8.66 -4.91
N TRP A 59 -2.00 8.48 -3.66
CA TRP A 59 -2.05 9.57 -2.69
C TRP A 59 -0.74 9.71 -1.91
N LEU A 60 -0.25 10.93 -1.84
CA LEU A 60 0.77 11.34 -0.88
C LEU A 60 0.04 11.79 0.40
N HIS A 61 -0.28 10.82 1.26
CA HIS A 61 -0.96 11.08 2.53
C HIS A 61 -0.08 11.87 3.49
N ALA A 62 -0.71 12.59 4.42
CA ALA A 62 -0.02 13.26 5.50
C ALA A 62 1.15 14.13 5.01
N LYS A 63 0.87 15.16 4.23
CA LYS A 63 1.89 16.05 3.62
C LYS A 63 2.99 16.46 4.60
N LYS A 64 2.62 16.76 5.84
CA LYS A 64 3.57 17.03 6.92
C LYS A 64 4.23 15.73 7.37
N GLY A 65 5.53 15.59 7.12
CA GLY A 65 6.31 14.40 7.48
C GLY A 65 6.39 13.34 6.38
N ASN A 66 5.73 13.51 5.24
CA ASN A 66 5.84 12.59 4.11
C ASN A 66 7.08 12.90 3.26
N GLU A 67 8.07 12.02 3.30
CA GLU A 67 9.35 12.21 2.60
C GLU A 67 9.18 12.25 1.06
N LEU A 68 8.26 11.46 0.49
CA LEU A 68 7.99 11.51 -0.96
C LEU A 68 7.34 12.84 -1.36
N TYR A 69 6.42 13.36 -0.55
CA TYR A 69 5.83 14.68 -0.77
C TYR A 69 6.91 15.76 -0.76
N LYS A 70 7.76 15.76 0.27
CA LYS A 70 8.87 16.70 0.40
C LYS A 70 9.80 16.62 -0.82
N PHE A 71 10.24 15.41 -1.16
CA PHE A 71 11.11 15.18 -2.31
C PHE A 71 10.50 15.69 -3.62
N GLY A 72 9.21 15.40 -3.88
CA GLY A 72 8.52 15.89 -5.07
C GLY A 72 8.42 17.42 -5.11
N ARG A 73 8.20 18.05 -3.96
CA ARG A 73 8.19 19.52 -3.83
C ARG A 73 9.56 20.17 -4.03
N GLU A 74 10.63 19.49 -3.67
CA GLU A 74 12.00 19.95 -3.88
C GLU A 74 12.46 19.77 -5.34
N ASN A 75 11.89 18.81 -6.07
CA ASN A 75 12.21 18.52 -7.48
C ASN A 75 11.11 19.00 -8.45
N LYS A 76 10.76 20.28 -8.36
CA LYS A 76 9.65 20.93 -9.10
C LYS A 76 9.85 20.93 -10.62
N ASP A 77 11.07 20.82 -11.08
CA ASP A 77 11.45 20.69 -12.50
C ASP A 77 11.01 19.33 -13.09
N LYS A 78 10.81 18.32 -12.26
CA LYS A 78 10.48 16.95 -12.63
C LYS A 78 9.10 16.50 -12.20
N PHE A 79 8.62 17.01 -11.07
CA PHE A 79 7.37 16.57 -10.44
C PHE A 79 6.45 17.72 -10.11
N LYS A 80 5.21 17.62 -10.57
CA LYS A 80 4.16 18.56 -10.23
C LYS A 80 3.28 17.96 -9.13
N ILE A 81 3.54 18.36 -7.90
CA ILE A 81 2.74 17.98 -6.74
C ILE A 81 1.62 19.01 -6.55
N TYR A 82 0.39 18.54 -6.43
CA TYR A 82 -0.80 19.36 -6.22
C TYR A 82 -1.70 18.74 -5.14
N ASP A 83 -2.48 19.61 -4.50
CA ASP A 83 -3.40 19.17 -3.44
C ASP A 83 -4.57 18.39 -4.02
N GLU A 84 -5.00 17.37 -3.30
CA GLU A 84 -6.21 16.62 -3.67
C GLU A 84 -7.41 17.57 -3.70
N PRO A 85 -8.23 17.56 -4.78
CA PRO A 85 -9.45 18.37 -4.82
C PRO A 85 -10.38 18.04 -3.67
N SER A 86 -10.85 19.05 -2.94
CA SER A 86 -11.73 18.87 -1.77
C SER A 86 -13.18 18.55 -2.12
N THR A 87 -13.55 18.62 -3.39
CA THR A 87 -14.93 18.44 -3.86
C THR A 87 -15.21 17.00 -4.23
N SER A 88 -16.08 16.34 -3.46
CA SER A 88 -16.67 15.05 -3.83
C SER A 88 -18.05 15.28 -4.45
N VAL A 89 -18.29 14.64 -5.57
CA VAL A 89 -19.61 14.63 -6.21
C VAL A 89 -20.10 13.18 -6.25
N VAL A 90 -21.34 12.97 -5.85
CA VAL A 90 -21.99 11.66 -5.86
C VAL A 90 -23.09 11.67 -6.90
N TYR A 91 -23.16 10.61 -7.68
CA TYR A 91 -24.22 10.38 -8.66
C TYR A 91 -25.00 9.12 -8.30
N ASP A 92 -26.34 9.18 -8.43
CA ASP A 92 -27.22 8.02 -8.43
C ASP A 92 -27.64 7.79 -9.89
N GLY A 93 -27.02 6.82 -10.52
CA GLY A 93 -27.13 6.65 -11.96
C GLY A 93 -26.64 7.92 -12.71
N LYS A 94 -27.56 8.57 -13.45
CA LYS A 94 -27.26 9.82 -14.18
C LYS A 94 -27.52 11.08 -13.36
N ASN A 95 -28.13 10.97 -12.19
CA ASN A 95 -28.55 12.12 -11.40
C ASN A 95 -27.50 12.48 -10.35
N LYS A 96 -27.07 13.75 -10.37
CA LYS A 96 -26.21 14.28 -9.32
C LYS A 96 -26.98 14.30 -7.99
N VAL A 97 -26.44 13.65 -6.97
CA VAL A 97 -27.00 13.69 -5.63
C VAL A 97 -26.75 15.07 -5.02
N SER A 98 -27.82 15.86 -4.90
CA SER A 98 -27.77 17.21 -4.33
C SER A 98 -28.22 17.27 -2.85
N GLY A 99 -28.63 16.11 -2.30
CA GLY A 99 -29.36 16.06 -1.05
C GLY A 99 -28.51 16.01 0.20
N SER A 100 -28.97 16.68 1.23
CA SER A 100 -28.46 16.59 2.60
C SER A 100 -28.49 15.17 3.17
N THR A 101 -29.40 14.29 2.70
CA THR A 101 -29.64 12.95 3.24
C THR A 101 -28.44 12.02 3.10
N PHE A 102 -27.84 11.92 1.91
CA PHE A 102 -26.63 11.12 1.69
C PHE A 102 -25.49 11.58 2.62
N TRP A 103 -25.20 12.89 2.62
CA TRP A 103 -24.13 13.45 3.45
C TRP A 103 -24.40 13.31 4.93
N HIS A 104 -25.68 13.34 5.34
CA HIS A 104 -26.08 13.10 6.71
C HIS A 104 -25.82 11.65 7.14
N VAL A 105 -26.19 10.68 6.31
CA VAL A 105 -25.91 9.25 6.53
C VAL A 105 -24.41 9.03 6.59
N ARG A 106 -23.66 9.54 5.61
CA ARG A 106 -22.21 9.44 5.56
C ARG A 106 -21.55 10.04 6.81
N LYS A 107 -22.01 11.21 7.27
CA LYS A 107 -21.49 11.86 8.48
C LYS A 107 -21.76 11.01 9.73
N LYS A 108 -22.93 10.39 9.85
CA LYS A 108 -23.25 9.49 10.97
C LYS A 108 -22.32 8.28 10.99
N ILE A 109 -22.13 7.61 9.86
CA ILE A 109 -21.22 6.48 9.74
C ILE A 109 -19.78 6.93 10.13
N LYS A 110 -19.31 8.02 9.56
CA LYS A 110 -17.96 8.54 9.86
C LYS A 110 -17.76 8.91 11.33
N ASN A 111 -18.80 9.38 12.02
CA ASN A 111 -18.74 9.63 13.45
C ASN A 111 -18.64 8.35 14.28
N ILE A 112 -19.25 7.25 13.83
CA ILE A 112 -19.12 5.93 14.47
C ILE A 112 -17.66 5.46 14.35
N TYR A 113 -17.05 5.60 13.19
CA TYR A 113 -15.63 5.29 12.98
C TYR A 113 -14.71 6.09 13.92
N ARG A 114 -14.93 7.40 14.02
CA ARG A 114 -14.08 8.29 14.84
C ARG A 114 -14.21 8.04 16.35
N ASN A 115 -15.36 7.54 16.78
CA ASN A 115 -15.63 7.24 18.18
C ASN A 115 -15.46 5.76 18.50
N GLY A 116 -14.80 5.01 17.62
CA GLY A 116 -14.43 3.62 17.84
C GLY A 116 -13.62 3.47 19.13
N GLY A 117 -13.29 2.33 19.51
CA GLY A 117 -12.52 2.05 20.74
C GLY A 117 -12.52 0.57 21.07
N ILE A 118 -13.18 -0.21 20.25
CA ILE A 118 -13.24 -1.66 20.36
C ILE A 118 -12.80 -2.26 19.04
N ASP A 119 -11.87 -3.18 19.08
CA ASP A 119 -11.40 -3.92 17.91
C ASP A 119 -12.42 -4.99 17.51
N GLU A 120 -13.44 -4.53 16.79
CA GLU A 120 -14.51 -5.37 16.25
C GLU A 120 -15.01 -4.84 14.90
N PRO A 121 -15.68 -5.68 14.09
CA PRO A 121 -16.25 -5.24 12.82
C PRO A 121 -17.21 -4.06 12.99
N LEU A 122 -17.05 -3.03 12.15
CA LEU A 122 -17.87 -1.81 12.20
C LEU A 122 -19.37 -2.10 12.16
N MET A 123 -19.78 -3.09 11.38
CA MET A 123 -21.20 -3.45 11.24
C MET A 123 -21.88 -3.76 12.58
N ASN A 124 -21.11 -4.21 13.58
CA ASN A 124 -21.66 -4.50 14.91
C ASN A 124 -22.10 -3.23 15.68
N LYS A 125 -21.49 -2.09 15.35
CA LYS A 125 -21.80 -0.80 16.01
C LYS A 125 -22.76 0.08 15.24
N ILE A 126 -23.06 -0.27 14.00
CA ILE A 126 -23.99 0.53 13.20
C ILE A 126 -25.43 0.21 13.60
N PRO A 127 -26.23 1.23 14.02
CA PRO A 127 -27.63 1.03 14.37
C PRO A 127 -28.46 0.50 13.20
N GLU A 128 -29.40 -0.40 13.45
CA GLU A 128 -30.25 -1.04 12.44
C GLU A 128 -31.09 -0.04 11.62
N ASN A 129 -31.54 1.05 12.24
CA ASN A 129 -32.27 2.10 11.53
C ASN A 129 -31.39 2.86 10.52
N LEU A 130 -30.06 2.91 10.77
CA LEU A 130 -29.11 3.49 9.84
C LEU A 130 -28.82 2.53 8.69
N LYS A 131 -28.67 1.23 8.95
CA LYS A 131 -28.49 0.19 7.92
C LYS A 131 -29.67 0.11 6.95
N LYS A 132 -30.87 0.36 7.42
CA LYS A 132 -32.10 0.38 6.60
C LYS A 132 -32.30 1.65 5.75
N ASN A 133 -31.38 2.61 5.84
CA ASN A 133 -31.45 3.82 5.03
C ASN A 133 -31.01 3.53 3.59
N ASN A 134 -31.76 4.01 2.61
CA ASN A 134 -31.49 3.79 1.17
C ASN A 134 -30.10 4.26 0.71
N TRP A 135 -29.48 5.16 1.44
CA TRP A 135 -28.14 5.67 1.14
C TRP A 135 -27.05 4.97 1.93
N PHE A 136 -27.38 3.99 2.77
CA PHE A 136 -26.41 3.38 3.67
C PHE A 136 -25.24 2.73 2.91
N ASP A 137 -25.53 1.82 2.00
CA ASP A 137 -24.50 1.08 1.26
C ASP A 137 -23.61 2.02 0.44
N THR A 138 -24.21 3.00 -0.26
CA THR A 138 -23.46 3.98 -1.05
C THR A 138 -22.59 4.88 -0.17
N ALA A 139 -23.13 5.34 0.96
CA ALA A 139 -22.41 6.18 1.90
C ALA A 139 -21.27 5.41 2.57
N HIS A 140 -21.51 4.17 2.96
CA HIS A 140 -20.53 3.29 3.55
C HIS A 140 -19.42 2.95 2.56
N ALA A 141 -19.76 2.51 1.34
CA ALA A 141 -18.79 2.24 0.29
C ALA A 141 -17.92 3.48 -0.02
N SER A 142 -18.50 4.68 -0.01
CA SER A 142 -17.75 5.93 -0.22
C SER A 142 -16.74 6.24 0.89
N ILE A 143 -16.95 5.69 2.08
CA ILE A 143 -16.04 5.81 3.22
C ILE A 143 -14.97 4.73 3.13
N THR A 144 -15.36 3.46 3.04
CA THR A 144 -14.44 2.32 3.03
C THR A 144 -13.49 2.34 1.84
N ALA A 145 -14.00 2.65 0.64
CA ALA A 145 -13.16 2.75 -0.55
C ALA A 145 -12.12 3.88 -0.50
N ARG A 146 -12.37 4.93 0.29
CA ARG A 146 -11.50 6.10 0.39
C ARG A 146 -10.69 6.13 1.67
N ASP A 147 -11.33 5.81 2.77
CA ASP A 147 -10.83 6.08 4.12
C ASP A 147 -10.32 4.79 4.81
N PHE A 148 -10.64 3.57 4.31
CA PHE A 148 -10.40 2.30 5.01
C PHE A 148 -9.94 1.15 4.09
N ASP A 149 -8.87 1.33 3.37
CA ASP A 149 -8.08 0.28 2.69
C ASP A 149 -8.87 -0.78 1.90
N ASN A 150 -10.11 -0.47 1.50
CA ASN A 150 -10.99 -1.35 0.70
C ASN A 150 -11.29 -2.72 1.33
N LEU A 151 -11.32 -2.80 2.65
CA LEU A 151 -11.88 -3.95 3.35
C LEU A 151 -13.41 -3.98 3.19
N SER A 152 -14.01 -5.15 3.30
CA SER A 152 -15.46 -5.23 3.35
C SER A 152 -15.97 -4.60 4.64
N ILE A 153 -17.24 -4.17 4.63
CA ILE A 153 -17.91 -3.60 5.81
C ILE A 153 -17.79 -4.50 7.05
N ALA A 154 -17.84 -5.82 6.83
CA ALA A 154 -17.75 -6.81 7.89
C ALA A 154 -16.32 -6.96 8.47
N ASP A 155 -15.31 -6.59 7.69
CA ASP A 155 -13.90 -6.77 8.05
C ASP A 155 -13.27 -5.48 8.62
N ASP A 156 -13.94 -4.33 8.47
CA ASP A 156 -13.45 -3.07 9.03
C ASP A 156 -13.50 -3.08 10.56
N SER A 157 -12.42 -2.66 11.18
CA SER A 157 -12.30 -2.55 12.63
C SER A 157 -12.54 -1.12 13.11
N LEU A 158 -13.19 -0.98 14.27
CA LEU A 158 -13.42 0.30 14.93
C LEU A 158 -12.15 0.91 15.55
N ASN A 159 -11.11 0.11 15.68
CA ASN A 159 -9.85 0.55 16.31
C ASN A 159 -8.87 1.17 15.31
N TYR A 160 -9.32 1.43 14.07
CA TYR A 160 -8.51 2.08 13.06
C TYR A 160 -8.41 3.57 13.38
N GLU A 161 -7.28 3.99 13.94
CA GLU A 161 -6.96 5.40 14.13
C GLU A 161 -6.37 6.01 12.85
N ASP A 162 -7.07 6.97 12.31
CA ASP A 162 -6.64 7.74 11.13
C ASP A 162 -5.74 8.91 11.54
N SER A 163 -4.55 8.60 12.05
CA SER A 163 -3.55 9.62 12.39
C SER A 163 -2.92 10.33 11.17
N TYR A 164 -3.17 9.81 9.96
CA TYR A 164 -2.54 10.29 8.74
C TYR A 164 -3.23 11.49 8.08
N TRP A 165 -4.48 11.80 8.43
CA TRP A 165 -5.30 12.75 7.68
C TRP A 165 -5.18 14.21 8.10
N GLU A 166 -4.47 14.52 9.19
CA GLU A 166 -4.43 15.87 9.77
C GLU A 166 -3.81 16.95 8.86
N SER A 167 -2.92 16.57 7.93
CA SER A 167 -2.23 17.54 7.06
C SER A 167 -2.68 17.50 5.59
N GLY A 168 -3.74 16.74 5.29
CA GLY A 168 -4.31 16.58 3.96
C GLY A 168 -3.44 15.73 3.00
N ASN A 169 -3.99 15.50 1.82
CA ASN A 169 -3.40 14.66 0.77
C ASN A 169 -2.92 15.48 -0.40
N ALA A 170 -1.96 14.94 -1.13
CA ALA A 170 -1.52 15.47 -2.40
C ALA A 170 -1.39 14.36 -3.44
N LEU A 171 -1.32 14.77 -4.70
CA LEU A 171 -1.17 13.90 -5.85
C LEU A 171 0.06 14.33 -6.65
N CYS A 172 0.65 13.39 -7.38
CA CYS A 172 1.76 13.65 -8.29
C CYS A 172 1.29 13.47 -9.75
N LYS A 173 1.42 14.51 -10.56
CA LYS A 173 0.98 14.48 -11.96
C LYS A 173 1.69 13.39 -12.77
N GLU A 174 2.96 13.17 -12.51
CA GLU A 174 3.81 12.19 -13.18
C GLU A 174 3.65 10.77 -12.64
N GLY A 175 2.79 10.61 -11.64
CA GLY A 175 2.45 9.35 -10.99
C GLY A 175 3.30 9.05 -9.75
N TYR A 176 2.67 8.40 -8.78
CA TYR A 176 3.29 8.01 -7.51
C TYR A 176 4.43 7.02 -7.70
N GLY A 177 4.21 6.00 -8.56
CA GLY A 177 5.24 4.99 -8.86
C GLY A 177 6.47 5.59 -9.52
N THR A 178 6.28 6.55 -10.42
CA THR A 178 7.37 7.30 -11.08
C THR A 178 8.16 8.13 -10.06
N LEU A 179 7.46 8.82 -9.17
CA LEU A 179 8.08 9.60 -8.09
C LEU A 179 8.92 8.70 -7.16
N LEU A 180 8.37 7.55 -6.74
CA LEU A 180 9.08 6.58 -5.90
C LEU A 180 10.32 6.03 -6.61
N ALA A 181 10.19 5.64 -7.87
CA ALA A 181 11.30 5.12 -8.66
C ALA A 181 12.44 6.15 -8.78
N TYR A 182 12.10 7.40 -9.00
CA TYR A 182 13.10 8.48 -9.06
C TYR A 182 13.72 8.77 -7.70
N TYR A 183 12.94 8.77 -6.63
CA TYR A 183 13.40 8.96 -5.25
C TYR A 183 14.42 7.87 -4.83
N ARG A 184 14.31 6.68 -5.39
CA ARG A 184 15.17 5.53 -5.09
C ARG A 184 16.00 5.03 -6.28
N LYS A 185 16.23 5.89 -7.29
CA LYS A 185 16.97 5.56 -8.51
C LYS A 185 18.39 5.03 -8.29
N ASP A 186 19.00 5.38 -7.17
CA ASP A 186 20.37 4.97 -6.81
C ASP A 186 20.42 3.61 -6.08
N VAL A 187 19.29 2.93 -5.94
CA VAL A 187 19.21 1.59 -5.33
C VAL A 187 19.30 0.54 -6.42
N PRO A 188 20.39 -0.24 -6.49
CA PRO A 188 20.51 -1.32 -7.46
C PRO A 188 19.59 -2.48 -7.07
N VAL A 189 18.80 -2.99 -8.04
CA VAL A 189 17.87 -4.09 -7.85
C VAL A 189 18.11 -5.19 -8.89
N LYS A 190 18.18 -6.45 -8.45
CA LYS A 190 18.18 -7.62 -9.33
C LYS A 190 16.74 -8.06 -9.59
N LEU A 191 16.18 -7.64 -10.73
CA LEU A 191 14.85 -7.99 -11.18
C LEU A 191 14.74 -9.45 -11.65
N ASN A 192 13.50 -9.96 -11.82
CA ASN A 192 13.20 -11.33 -12.25
C ASN A 192 13.92 -12.38 -11.40
N THR A 193 14.10 -12.10 -10.11
CA THR A 193 14.78 -12.95 -9.15
C THR A 193 13.79 -13.40 -8.09
N ILE A 194 13.19 -14.56 -8.33
CA ILE A 194 12.13 -15.14 -7.50
C ILE A 194 12.76 -15.95 -6.37
N VAL A 195 12.39 -15.64 -5.14
CA VAL A 195 12.81 -16.40 -3.95
C VAL A 195 11.88 -17.59 -3.77
N ASN A 196 12.47 -18.78 -3.69
CA ASN A 196 11.75 -20.03 -3.44
C ASN A 196 11.86 -20.48 -1.99
N GLU A 197 13.04 -20.29 -1.37
CA GLU A 197 13.30 -20.73 0.00
C GLU A 197 14.27 -19.80 0.72
N ILE A 198 14.05 -19.61 1.99
CA ILE A 198 14.97 -18.93 2.92
C ILE A 198 15.39 -19.95 3.98
N LYS A 199 16.67 -20.37 3.91
CA LYS A 199 17.27 -21.23 4.94
C LYS A 199 17.94 -20.35 5.98
N TRP A 200 17.50 -20.51 7.23
CA TRP A 200 17.93 -19.69 8.37
C TRP A 200 18.12 -20.56 9.62
N GLY A 201 18.55 -19.98 10.74
CA GLY A 201 18.76 -20.74 12.00
C GLY A 201 20.19 -21.24 12.19
N GLY A 202 21.08 -21.00 11.22
CA GLY A 202 22.53 -21.24 11.35
C GLY A 202 23.34 -19.93 11.45
N LYS A 203 24.60 -19.99 11.04
CA LYS A 203 25.45 -18.80 10.90
C LYS A 203 25.09 -18.04 9.62
N GLY A 204 24.03 -17.23 9.67
CA GLY A 204 23.55 -16.45 8.52
C GLY A 204 22.36 -17.09 7.82
N VAL A 205 22.11 -16.65 6.60
CA VAL A 205 20.95 -17.07 5.78
C VAL A 205 21.40 -17.46 4.38
N GLN A 206 20.66 -18.41 3.79
CA GLN A 206 20.77 -18.77 2.38
C GLN A 206 19.42 -18.46 1.71
N VAL A 207 19.42 -17.52 0.78
CA VAL A 207 18.25 -17.17 -0.02
C VAL A 207 18.33 -17.92 -1.35
N VAL A 208 17.52 -18.96 -1.49
CA VAL A 208 17.44 -19.81 -2.71
C VAL A 208 16.49 -19.15 -3.69
N THR A 209 16.98 -18.88 -4.89
CA THR A 209 16.22 -18.20 -5.94
C THR A 209 16.22 -19.02 -7.23
N ASN A 210 15.38 -18.64 -8.20
CA ASN A 210 15.40 -19.18 -9.56
C ASN A 210 16.72 -18.90 -10.32
N LYS A 211 17.60 -18.06 -9.79
CA LYS A 211 18.89 -17.70 -10.39
C LYS A 211 20.09 -18.13 -9.55
N GLY A 212 19.88 -19.04 -8.60
CA GLY A 212 20.91 -19.54 -7.70
C GLY A 212 20.71 -19.10 -6.26
N THR A 213 21.66 -19.43 -5.39
CA THR A 213 21.60 -19.18 -3.95
C THR A 213 22.48 -17.98 -3.58
N ILE A 214 21.95 -17.08 -2.76
CA ILE A 214 22.67 -15.94 -2.19
C ILE A 214 22.88 -16.23 -0.71
N ASN A 215 24.14 -16.23 -0.26
CA ASN A 215 24.47 -16.33 1.16
C ASN A 215 24.64 -14.94 1.74
N ALA A 216 24.14 -14.72 2.96
CA ALA A 216 24.24 -13.44 3.67
C ALA A 216 24.24 -13.65 5.18
N LYS A 217 24.56 -12.61 5.96
CA LYS A 217 24.42 -12.64 7.41
C LYS A 217 22.96 -12.63 7.85
N ALA A 218 22.12 -11.88 7.13
CA ALA A 218 20.69 -11.80 7.38
C ALA A 218 19.90 -11.46 6.11
N CYS A 219 18.56 -11.55 6.16
CA CYS A 219 17.69 -11.04 5.12
C CYS A 219 16.58 -10.18 5.71
N ILE A 220 16.09 -9.23 4.91
CA ILE A 220 14.92 -8.40 5.19
C ILE A 220 13.84 -8.79 4.18
N VAL A 221 12.72 -9.35 4.66
CA VAL A 221 11.60 -9.76 3.82
C VAL A 221 10.57 -8.64 3.79
N THR A 222 10.32 -8.07 2.61
CA THR A 222 9.38 -6.96 2.41
C THR A 222 8.24 -7.34 1.45
N THR A 223 8.02 -8.62 1.23
CA THR A 223 6.90 -9.12 0.44
C THR A 223 5.57 -8.87 1.16
N SER A 224 4.47 -8.80 0.39
CA SER A 224 3.14 -8.61 0.99
C SER A 224 2.76 -9.80 1.87
N VAL A 225 1.87 -9.55 2.85
CA VAL A 225 1.31 -10.62 3.68
C VAL A 225 0.60 -11.68 2.82
N GLY A 226 0.00 -11.31 1.69
CA GLY A 226 -0.60 -12.26 0.76
C GLY A 226 0.39 -13.28 0.18
N VAL A 227 1.64 -12.86 -0.09
CA VAL A 227 2.72 -13.77 -0.52
C VAL A 227 3.11 -14.72 0.61
N LEU A 228 3.16 -14.22 1.85
CA LEU A 228 3.51 -15.00 3.04
C LEU A 228 2.41 -16.01 3.40
N ARG A 229 1.14 -15.60 3.38
CA ARG A 229 -0.03 -16.48 3.58
C ARG A 229 -0.10 -17.61 2.52
N ALA A 230 0.19 -17.27 1.28
CA ALA A 230 0.20 -18.25 0.18
C ALA A 230 1.43 -19.17 0.21
N GLU A 231 2.28 -19.08 1.24
CA GLU A 231 3.50 -19.87 1.41
C GLU A 231 4.38 -19.96 0.15
N LYS A 232 4.39 -18.86 -0.65
CA LYS A 232 5.19 -18.79 -1.89
C LYS A 232 6.69 -18.79 -1.62
N ILE A 233 7.10 -18.49 -0.40
CA ILE A 233 8.48 -18.54 0.08
C ILE A 233 8.53 -19.57 1.21
N LYS A 234 9.26 -20.66 1.01
CA LYS A 234 9.49 -21.66 2.05
C LYS A 234 10.51 -21.12 3.06
N PHE A 235 10.24 -21.29 4.35
CA PHE A 235 11.18 -21.01 5.42
C PHE A 235 11.73 -22.31 6.01
N SER A 236 13.05 -22.46 6.12
CA SER A 236 13.73 -23.62 6.68
C SER A 236 14.77 -23.20 7.72
N PRO A 237 14.50 -23.47 9.02
CA PRO A 237 13.33 -24.13 9.58
C PRO A 237 12.05 -23.31 9.37
N LYS A 238 10.87 -23.94 9.57
CA LYS A 238 9.58 -23.24 9.53
C LYS A 238 9.57 -22.08 10.55
N LEU A 239 8.87 -21.01 10.22
CA LEU A 239 8.58 -19.95 11.18
C LEU A 239 7.69 -20.48 12.31
N SER A 240 7.65 -19.79 13.44
CA SER A 240 6.78 -20.19 14.57
C SER A 240 5.29 -20.11 14.18
N SER A 241 4.45 -20.93 14.83
CA SER A 241 2.99 -20.92 14.64
C SER A 241 2.41 -19.49 14.83
N ARG A 242 2.91 -18.78 15.83
CA ARG A 242 2.52 -17.37 16.07
C ARG A 242 2.72 -16.46 14.86
N LYS A 243 3.76 -16.71 14.04
CA LYS A 243 3.97 -15.92 12.80
C LYS A 243 2.93 -16.24 11.75
N TYR A 244 2.60 -17.52 11.57
CA TYR A 244 1.56 -17.93 10.62
C TYR A 244 0.18 -17.44 11.07
N GLU A 245 -0.16 -17.55 12.35
CA GLU A 245 -1.38 -16.98 12.93
C GLU A 245 -1.48 -15.47 12.66
N ALA A 246 -0.38 -14.73 12.85
CA ALA A 246 -0.34 -13.31 12.54
C ALA A 246 -0.55 -13.02 11.05
N PHE A 247 -0.03 -13.85 10.15
CA PHE A 247 -0.28 -13.68 8.71
C PHE A 247 -1.74 -13.94 8.37
N GLU A 248 -2.38 -14.93 8.97
CA GLU A 248 -3.80 -15.23 8.77
C GLU A 248 -4.72 -14.13 9.36
N GLY A 249 -4.30 -13.51 10.46
CA GLY A 249 -5.04 -12.42 11.09
C GLY A 249 -5.02 -11.10 10.30
N ILE A 250 -4.18 -10.97 9.27
CA ILE A 250 -4.13 -9.76 8.44
C ILE A 250 -4.88 -10.01 7.13
N THR A 251 -6.07 -9.48 7.03
CA THR A 251 -6.89 -9.55 5.82
C THR A 251 -6.32 -8.65 4.72
N MET A 252 -6.27 -9.17 3.49
CA MET A 252 -5.90 -8.39 2.31
C MET A 252 -7.15 -7.76 1.71
N GLY A 253 -7.22 -6.43 1.71
CA GLY A 253 -8.25 -5.69 0.99
C GLY A 253 -8.09 -5.84 -0.53
N SER A 254 -9.21 -5.81 -1.26
CA SER A 254 -9.20 -5.75 -2.72
C SER A 254 -9.50 -4.34 -3.19
N SER A 255 -8.60 -3.77 -3.98
CA SER A 255 -8.78 -2.44 -4.57
C SER A 255 -8.84 -2.55 -6.09
N ASN A 256 -9.93 -2.05 -6.67
CA ASN A 256 -10.07 -1.84 -8.10
C ASN A 256 -10.08 -0.33 -8.38
N THR A 257 -8.97 0.18 -8.88
CA THR A 257 -8.91 1.56 -9.37
C THR A 257 -9.45 1.60 -10.81
N GLY A 258 -10.70 1.99 -10.97
CA GLY A 258 -11.30 2.22 -12.27
C GLY A 258 -10.98 3.64 -12.76
N SER A 259 -10.11 3.77 -13.74
CA SER A 259 -9.96 5.03 -14.49
C SER A 259 -10.87 4.99 -15.69
N TYR A 260 -11.93 5.79 -15.66
CA TYR A 260 -12.80 5.97 -16.81
C TYR A 260 -12.34 7.20 -17.59
N THR A 261 -11.73 7.01 -18.73
CA THR A 261 -11.69 8.07 -19.76
C THR A 261 -13.09 8.27 -20.30
N HIS A 262 -13.50 9.51 -20.48
CA HIS A 262 -14.79 9.85 -21.06
C HIS A 262 -15.02 9.10 -22.38
N LEU A 263 -15.86 8.08 -22.34
CA LEU A 263 -16.52 7.59 -23.53
C LEU A 263 -17.62 8.61 -23.86
N ARG A 264 -17.37 9.40 -24.88
CA ARG A 264 -18.43 10.20 -25.54
C ARG A 264 -19.38 9.29 -26.27
#